data_b668ccaea7447a82fe796be897c698fc
#
_entry.id   b668ccaea7447a82fe796be897c698fc
#
_cell.length_a   1.000
_cell.length_b   1.000
_cell.length_c   1.000
_cell.angle_alpha   90.00
_cell.angle_beta   90.00
_cell.angle_gamma   90.00
#
_symmetry.space_group_name_H-M   'P 1'
#
loop_
_entity.id
_entity.type
_entity.pdbx_description
1 polymer ?
#
loop_
_entity_poly.entity_id
_entity_poly.type
_entity_poly.pdbx_seq_one_letter_code
_entity_poly.pdbx_strand_id
1 'polypeptide(L)'
;VSDQIDHDRQIPTNLSDEMADKGFFRLLLPQSLGGSELKHPDFLQILEIFADVDGSTAWCINQNNVFSTNSLRMPEDTAKEIWGEQRAVVTNGPPTSLSQAIPVDGGYRLSGRWNFSSGMDHATWIAAMAPIIDGTGPKDASRDRTGARIMLIPKDQVKFLDLWQVNGLRGTASFSYEIEDLYVPMDHTYDPTWAPRHITGVYGIPTTLLFATGFSTVALGVARSSLDAAISIAGEKIPGRSSNLLQSQPATHRVIG
;
A
#
# COMPACT_ATOMS: atom_id res chain seq x y z
N VAL A 1 1.83 20.95 2.91
CA VAL A 1 1.38 19.74 2.19
C VAL A 1 0.95 18.65 3.19
N SER A 2 1.78 18.28 4.19
CA SER A 2 1.42 17.21 5.16
C SER A 2 0.14 17.54 5.95
N ASP A 3 -0.06 18.77 6.39
CA ASP A 3 -1.29 19.20 7.06
C ASP A 3 -2.52 19.06 6.16
N GLN A 4 -2.38 19.33 4.87
CA GLN A 4 -3.46 19.14 3.90
C GLN A 4 -3.76 17.65 3.69
N ILE A 5 -2.73 16.80 3.56
CA ILE A 5 -2.87 15.35 3.44
C ILE A 5 -3.62 14.78 4.65
N ASP A 6 -3.26 15.22 5.87
CA ASP A 6 -3.95 14.80 7.09
C ASP A 6 -5.40 15.29 7.15
N HIS A 7 -5.63 16.55 6.82
CA HIS A 7 -6.97 17.15 6.82
C HIS A 7 -7.89 16.46 5.80
N ASP A 8 -7.42 16.30 4.55
CA ASP A 8 -8.21 15.78 3.44
C ASP A 8 -8.33 14.23 3.48
N ARG A 9 -7.55 13.58 4.35
CA ARG A 9 -7.48 12.11 4.53
C ARG A 9 -7.08 11.37 3.24
N GLN A 10 -6.35 12.04 2.37
CA GLN A 10 -5.84 11.50 1.11
C GLN A 10 -4.68 12.35 0.59
N ILE A 11 -3.88 11.79 -0.30
CA ILE A 11 -2.87 12.55 -1.03
C ILE A 11 -3.61 13.43 -2.05
N PRO A 12 -3.38 14.75 -2.08
CA PRO A 12 -4.01 15.63 -3.07
C PRO A 12 -3.76 15.15 -4.49
N THR A 13 -4.78 15.17 -5.35
CA THR A 13 -4.72 14.63 -6.70
C THR A 13 -3.57 15.20 -7.53
N ASN A 14 -3.32 16.51 -7.44
CA ASN A 14 -2.20 17.14 -8.15
C ASN A 14 -0.84 16.60 -7.69
N LEU A 15 -0.69 16.25 -6.40
CA LEU A 15 0.54 15.66 -5.88
C LEU A 15 0.67 14.20 -6.30
N SER A 16 -0.40 13.39 -6.20
CA SER A 16 -0.37 11.99 -6.64
C SER A 16 -0.11 11.89 -8.15
N ASP A 17 -0.67 12.78 -8.95
CA ASP A 17 -0.40 12.88 -10.38
C ASP A 17 1.07 13.20 -10.67
N GLU A 18 1.64 14.20 -9.99
CA GLU A 18 3.06 14.55 -10.13
C GLU A 18 3.96 13.38 -9.70
N MET A 19 3.62 12.69 -8.62
CA MET A 19 4.34 11.50 -8.16
C MET A 19 4.29 10.37 -9.18
N ALA A 20 3.12 10.13 -9.80
CA ALA A 20 2.95 9.12 -10.84
C ALA A 20 3.76 9.49 -12.10
N ASP A 21 3.71 10.75 -12.54
CA ASP A 21 4.47 11.24 -13.70
C ASP A 21 5.98 11.13 -13.50
N LYS A 22 6.47 11.31 -12.24
CA LYS A 22 7.86 11.11 -11.86
C LYS A 22 8.25 9.65 -11.57
N GLY A 23 7.29 8.72 -11.65
CA GLY A 23 7.52 7.28 -11.50
C GLY A 23 7.62 6.77 -10.05
N PHE A 24 7.20 7.53 -9.04
CA PHE A 24 7.26 7.10 -7.64
C PHE A 24 6.37 5.90 -7.31
N PHE A 25 5.37 5.59 -8.12
CA PHE A 25 4.56 4.37 -8.00
C PHE A 25 5.08 3.21 -8.86
N ARG A 26 6.24 3.36 -9.54
CA ARG A 26 6.84 2.40 -10.47
C ARG A 26 8.28 2.02 -10.10
N LEU A 27 8.70 2.28 -8.85
CA LEU A 27 10.08 2.08 -8.40
C LEU A 27 10.49 0.60 -8.39
N LEU A 28 9.57 -0.31 -8.02
CA LEU A 28 9.80 -1.75 -8.00
C LEU A 28 9.17 -2.48 -9.21
N LEU A 29 8.45 -1.77 -10.08
CA LEU A 29 7.90 -2.35 -11.30
C LEU A 29 9.05 -2.75 -12.24
N PRO A 30 8.98 -3.92 -12.95
CA PRO A 30 9.98 -4.32 -13.92
C PRO A 30 10.21 -3.30 -15.02
N GLN A 31 11.47 -3.18 -15.48
CA GLN A 31 11.82 -2.30 -16.61
C GLN A 31 11.07 -2.66 -17.89
N SER A 32 10.78 -3.95 -18.11
CA SER A 32 9.97 -4.42 -19.24
C SER A 32 8.55 -3.83 -19.28
N LEU A 33 8.06 -3.33 -18.14
CA LEU A 33 6.77 -2.63 -18.00
C LEU A 33 6.95 -1.11 -17.79
N GLY A 34 8.15 -0.57 -18.04
CA GLY A 34 8.46 0.84 -17.85
C GLY A 34 8.70 1.27 -16.41
N GLY A 35 9.00 0.32 -15.50
CA GLY A 35 9.38 0.61 -14.13
C GLY A 35 10.88 0.89 -13.95
N SER A 36 11.26 1.32 -12.75
CA SER A 36 12.67 1.59 -12.41
C SER A 36 13.43 0.34 -11.99
N GLU A 37 12.73 -0.72 -11.57
CA GLU A 37 13.32 -1.98 -11.10
C GLU A 37 14.43 -1.76 -10.06
N LEU A 38 14.18 -0.90 -9.09
CA LEU A 38 15.17 -0.54 -8.08
C LEU A 38 15.58 -1.74 -7.24
N LYS A 39 16.83 -1.72 -6.78
CA LYS A 39 17.26 -2.62 -5.72
C LYS A 39 16.51 -2.32 -4.43
N HIS A 40 16.21 -3.37 -3.66
CA HIS A 40 15.45 -3.22 -2.43
C HIS A 40 16.03 -2.20 -1.42
N PRO A 41 17.36 -2.15 -1.16
CA PRO A 41 17.92 -1.14 -0.27
C PRO A 41 17.72 0.30 -0.76
N ASP A 42 17.85 0.55 -2.07
CA ASP A 42 17.65 1.88 -2.66
C ASP A 42 16.18 2.33 -2.53
N PHE A 43 15.26 1.39 -2.72
CA PHE A 43 13.82 1.63 -2.49
C PHE A 43 13.53 2.00 -1.03
N LEU A 44 14.13 1.30 -0.05
CA LEU A 44 13.95 1.62 1.37
C LEU A 44 14.50 3.01 1.73
N GLN A 45 15.63 3.44 1.14
CA GLN A 45 16.13 4.81 1.34
C GLN A 45 15.16 5.87 0.83
N ILE A 46 14.53 5.64 -0.32
CA ILE A 46 13.48 6.56 -0.83
C ILE A 46 12.29 6.59 0.13
N LEU A 47 11.84 5.44 0.64
CA LEU A 47 10.76 5.39 1.61
C LEU A 47 11.06 6.16 2.89
N GLU A 48 12.30 6.05 3.41
CA GLU A 48 12.74 6.75 4.61
C GLU A 48 12.66 8.28 4.41
N ILE A 49 13.12 8.79 3.26
CA ILE A 49 13.04 10.22 2.91
C ILE A 49 11.58 10.70 2.89
N PHE A 50 10.69 9.95 2.27
CA PHE A 50 9.27 10.31 2.25
C PHE A 50 8.64 10.23 3.64
N ALA A 51 9.00 9.22 4.44
CA ALA A 51 8.43 9.00 5.76
C ALA A 51 8.85 10.07 6.78
N ASP A 52 10.02 10.67 6.61
CA ASP A 52 10.49 11.81 7.41
C ASP A 52 9.62 13.05 7.19
N VAL A 53 9.03 13.19 5.99
CA VAL A 53 8.16 14.32 5.62
C VAL A 53 6.69 14.01 5.85
N ASP A 54 6.21 12.86 5.36
CA ASP A 54 4.81 12.42 5.47
C ASP A 54 4.69 10.89 5.44
N GLY A 55 4.32 10.32 6.59
CA GLY A 55 4.19 8.87 6.75
C GLY A 55 3.07 8.26 5.90
N SER A 56 2.00 8.99 5.60
CA SER A 56 0.90 8.50 4.76
C SER A 56 1.34 8.33 3.32
N THR A 57 2.06 9.31 2.78
CA THR A 57 2.62 9.25 1.43
C THR A 57 3.61 8.11 1.29
N ALA A 58 4.54 7.96 2.25
CA ALA A 58 5.50 6.85 2.24
C ALA A 58 4.80 5.48 2.32
N TRP A 59 3.76 5.37 3.14
CA TRP A 59 2.95 4.14 3.23
C TRP A 59 2.32 3.78 1.88
N CYS A 60 1.72 4.75 1.18
CA CYS A 60 1.14 4.53 -0.15
C CYS A 60 2.20 4.14 -1.18
N ILE A 61 3.37 4.80 -1.18
CA ILE A 61 4.50 4.44 -2.06
C ILE A 61 4.90 2.98 -1.81
N ASN A 62 5.06 2.55 -0.55
CA ASN A 62 5.38 1.16 -0.23
C ASN A 62 4.30 0.20 -0.75
N GLN A 63 3.05 0.45 -0.38
CA GLN A 63 1.91 -0.39 -0.72
C GLN A 63 1.82 -0.65 -2.23
N ASN A 64 1.84 0.42 -3.03
CA ASN A 64 1.64 0.32 -4.46
C ASN A 64 2.85 -0.29 -5.18
N ASN A 65 4.07 0.06 -4.76
CA ASN A 65 5.28 -0.51 -5.36
C ASN A 65 5.46 -1.99 -5.07
N VAL A 66 5.24 -2.42 -3.82
CA VAL A 66 5.35 -3.85 -3.49
C VAL A 66 4.34 -4.66 -4.31
N PHE A 67 3.12 -4.12 -4.51
CA PHE A 67 2.14 -4.81 -5.36
C PHE A 67 2.57 -4.92 -6.82
N SER A 68 3.30 -3.95 -7.36
CA SER A 68 3.78 -3.97 -8.74
C SER A 68 4.72 -5.14 -9.04
N THR A 69 5.42 -5.68 -8.03
CA THR A 69 6.28 -6.86 -8.20
C THR A 69 5.50 -8.12 -8.61
N ASN A 70 4.20 -8.16 -8.31
CA ASN A 70 3.33 -9.27 -8.68
C ASN A 70 2.95 -9.29 -10.18
N SER A 71 3.27 -8.24 -10.93
CA SER A 71 3.14 -8.23 -12.40
C SER A 71 3.87 -9.41 -13.06
N LEU A 72 4.93 -9.92 -12.44
CA LEU A 72 5.67 -11.09 -12.91
C LEU A 72 4.97 -12.43 -12.63
N ARG A 73 3.83 -12.46 -11.95
CA ARG A 73 3.02 -13.66 -11.68
C ARG A 73 1.85 -13.82 -12.67
N MET A 74 1.68 -12.87 -13.56
CA MET A 74 0.58 -12.79 -14.51
C MET A 74 1.09 -13.02 -15.95
N PRO A 75 0.21 -13.34 -16.90
CA PRO A 75 0.51 -13.26 -18.33
C PRO A 75 1.08 -11.89 -18.70
N GLU A 76 2.03 -11.86 -19.61
CA GLU A 76 2.73 -10.61 -19.94
C GLU A 76 1.80 -9.54 -20.53
N ASP A 77 0.86 -9.95 -21.38
CA ASP A 77 -0.08 -9.03 -22.00
C ASP A 77 -1.06 -8.43 -20.97
N THR A 78 -1.53 -9.23 -20.02
CA THR A 78 -2.34 -8.74 -18.89
C THR A 78 -1.52 -7.81 -17.98
N ALA A 79 -0.26 -8.14 -17.71
CA ALA A 79 0.61 -7.24 -16.95
C ALA A 79 0.83 -5.90 -17.67
N LYS A 80 0.96 -5.90 -18.99
CA LYS A 80 1.03 -4.66 -19.81
C LYS A 80 -0.28 -3.88 -19.77
N GLU A 81 -1.43 -4.54 -19.83
CA GLU A 81 -2.74 -3.89 -19.70
C GLU A 81 -2.86 -3.15 -18.35
N ILE A 82 -2.47 -3.80 -17.24
CA ILE A 82 -2.64 -3.28 -15.89
C ILE A 82 -1.60 -2.20 -15.56
N TRP A 83 -0.32 -2.41 -15.89
CA TRP A 83 0.79 -1.53 -15.50
C TRP A 83 1.43 -0.75 -16.67
N GLY A 84 0.95 -0.92 -17.90
CA GLY A 84 1.56 -0.31 -19.09
C GLY A 84 1.45 1.20 -19.12
N GLU A 85 0.39 1.78 -18.58
CA GLU A 85 0.24 3.22 -18.49
C GLU A 85 1.13 3.83 -17.40
N GLN A 86 1.67 5.04 -17.66
CA GLN A 86 2.57 5.75 -16.74
C GLN A 86 1.94 5.98 -15.36
N ARG A 87 0.66 6.26 -15.30
CA ARG A 87 -0.10 6.52 -14.08
C ARG A 87 -0.83 5.31 -13.52
N ALA A 88 -0.50 4.11 -14.00
CA ALA A 88 -1.08 2.89 -13.47
C ALA A 88 -0.61 2.63 -12.03
N VAL A 89 -1.55 2.53 -11.12
CA VAL A 89 -1.32 2.26 -9.69
C VAL A 89 -2.26 1.15 -9.23
N VAL A 90 -1.70 0.10 -8.64
CA VAL A 90 -2.47 -1.00 -8.08
C VAL A 90 -2.45 -0.92 -6.57
N THR A 91 -3.62 -1.00 -5.95
CA THR A 91 -3.74 -1.14 -4.50
C THR A 91 -4.46 -2.44 -4.13
N ASN A 92 -4.38 -2.80 -2.85
CA ASN A 92 -5.12 -3.94 -2.29
C ASN A 92 -5.54 -3.67 -0.86
N GLY A 93 -6.53 -4.41 -0.41
CA GLY A 93 -6.91 -4.49 0.99
C GLY A 93 -7.13 -5.94 1.43
N PRO A 94 -6.99 -6.26 2.72
CA PRO A 94 -7.30 -7.59 3.22
C PRO A 94 -8.79 -7.91 3.04
N PRO A 95 -9.11 -9.15 2.65
CA PRO A 95 -10.49 -9.62 2.52
C PRO A 95 -11.17 -9.71 3.89
N THR A 96 -12.49 -9.58 3.89
CA THR A 96 -13.33 -9.97 5.04
C THR A 96 -13.80 -11.42 4.87
N SER A 97 -14.51 -11.94 5.87
CA SER A 97 -15.16 -13.26 5.79
C SER A 97 -16.25 -13.34 4.71
N LEU A 98 -16.67 -12.20 4.17
CA LEU A 98 -17.66 -12.14 3.08
C LEU A 98 -17.05 -12.29 1.69
N SER A 99 -15.72 -12.19 1.57
CA SER A 99 -15.03 -12.23 0.29
C SER A 99 -14.93 -13.66 -0.23
N GLN A 100 -15.39 -13.88 -1.47
CA GLN A 100 -15.40 -15.18 -2.11
C GLN A 100 -15.32 -15.07 -3.64
N ALA A 101 -14.78 -16.10 -4.27
CA ALA A 101 -14.74 -16.22 -5.72
C ALA A 101 -15.28 -17.60 -6.13
N ILE A 102 -16.28 -17.63 -6.99
CA ILE A 102 -16.91 -18.84 -7.50
C ILE A 102 -16.39 -19.09 -8.91
N PRO A 103 -15.79 -20.28 -9.20
CA PRO A 103 -15.34 -20.62 -10.54
C PRO A 103 -16.52 -20.64 -11.53
N VAL A 104 -16.29 -20.03 -12.69
CA VAL A 104 -17.22 -20.08 -13.84
C VAL A 104 -16.40 -20.29 -15.12
N ASP A 105 -17.08 -20.50 -16.25
CA ASP A 105 -16.38 -20.65 -17.52
C ASP A 105 -15.53 -19.42 -17.83
N GLY A 106 -14.23 -19.63 -18.09
CA GLY A 106 -13.26 -18.59 -18.43
C GLY A 106 -12.78 -17.70 -17.28
N GLY A 107 -13.25 -17.88 -16.02
CA GLY A 107 -12.86 -17.01 -14.91
C GLY A 107 -13.57 -17.29 -13.60
N TYR A 108 -13.91 -16.21 -12.90
CA TYR A 108 -14.54 -16.24 -11.58
C TYR A 108 -15.66 -15.22 -11.46
N ARG A 109 -16.66 -15.53 -10.63
CA ARG A 109 -17.60 -14.54 -10.08
C ARG A 109 -17.11 -14.14 -8.69
N LEU A 110 -16.77 -12.88 -8.54
CA LEU A 110 -16.21 -12.31 -7.32
C LEU A 110 -17.26 -11.50 -6.57
N SER A 111 -17.40 -11.76 -5.28
CA SER A 111 -18.24 -10.98 -4.38
C SER A 111 -17.57 -10.82 -3.03
N GLY A 112 -17.85 -9.72 -2.34
CA GLY A 112 -17.40 -9.53 -0.98
C GLY A 112 -17.07 -8.09 -0.62
N ARG A 113 -16.32 -7.96 0.47
CA ARG A 113 -15.85 -6.68 0.99
C ARG A 113 -14.39 -6.78 1.41
N TRP A 114 -13.65 -5.74 1.10
CA TRP A 114 -12.24 -5.57 1.45
C TRP A 114 -12.07 -4.26 2.21
N ASN A 115 -11.16 -4.25 3.18
CA ASN A 115 -10.91 -3.08 4.01
C ASN A 115 -9.44 -2.64 3.88
N PHE A 116 -9.12 -1.45 4.37
CA PHE A 116 -7.76 -0.94 4.47
C PHE A 116 -6.98 -0.89 3.15
N SER A 117 -7.64 -0.49 2.06
CA SER A 117 -7.01 -0.38 0.73
C SER A 117 -6.26 0.94 0.61
N SER A 118 -5.04 0.99 1.16
CA SER A 118 -4.22 2.20 1.19
C SER A 118 -3.87 2.68 -0.22
N GLY A 119 -4.00 3.99 -0.45
CA GLY A 119 -3.81 4.60 -1.77
C GLY A 119 -4.99 4.39 -2.72
N MET A 120 -6.18 4.05 -2.17
CA MET A 120 -7.38 3.82 -2.97
C MET A 120 -7.77 5.04 -3.81
N ASP A 121 -7.52 6.24 -3.32
CA ASP A 121 -7.90 7.46 -4.02
C ASP A 121 -7.20 7.61 -5.37
N HIS A 122 -5.89 7.40 -5.41
CA HIS A 122 -5.07 7.50 -6.62
C HIS A 122 -4.84 6.18 -7.36
N ALA A 123 -5.38 5.05 -6.87
CA ALA A 123 -5.29 3.77 -7.57
C ALA A 123 -6.10 3.79 -8.87
N THR A 124 -5.64 3.02 -9.85
CA THR A 124 -6.36 2.74 -11.11
C THR A 124 -6.89 1.32 -11.14
N TRP A 125 -6.21 0.39 -10.44
CA TRP A 125 -6.58 -1.01 -10.32
C TRP A 125 -6.62 -1.46 -8.86
N ILE A 126 -7.45 -2.45 -8.60
CA ILE A 126 -7.62 -3.09 -7.30
C ILE A 126 -7.19 -4.55 -7.42
N ALA A 127 -6.37 -5.00 -6.47
CA ALA A 127 -6.02 -6.41 -6.31
C ALA A 127 -6.82 -7.01 -5.15
N ALA A 128 -7.90 -7.69 -5.49
CA ALA A 128 -8.80 -8.32 -4.52
C ALA A 128 -8.39 -9.78 -4.28
N MET A 129 -8.00 -10.12 -3.04
CA MET A 129 -7.77 -11.51 -2.65
C MET A 129 -9.10 -12.14 -2.22
N ALA A 130 -9.41 -13.34 -2.73
CA ALA A 130 -10.57 -14.10 -2.29
C ALA A 130 -10.29 -15.62 -2.31
N PRO A 131 -10.87 -16.40 -1.37
CA PRO A 131 -10.84 -17.85 -1.43
C PRO A 131 -11.70 -18.32 -2.60
N ILE A 132 -11.27 -19.43 -3.21
CA ILE A 132 -12.05 -20.09 -4.25
C ILE A 132 -13.09 -21.00 -3.57
N ILE A 133 -14.35 -20.79 -3.87
CA ILE A 133 -15.46 -21.61 -3.37
C ILE A 133 -15.83 -22.63 -4.45
N ASP A 134 -15.35 -23.83 -4.30
CA ASP A 134 -15.50 -24.96 -5.24
C ASP A 134 -16.56 -25.99 -4.82
N GLY A 135 -17.45 -25.62 -3.91
CA GLY A 135 -18.49 -26.52 -3.38
C GLY A 135 -18.07 -27.33 -2.16
N THR A 136 -16.85 -27.20 -1.66
CA THR A 136 -16.38 -27.89 -0.43
C THR A 136 -16.70 -27.13 0.85
N GLY A 137 -17.49 -26.06 0.77
CA GLY A 137 -17.96 -25.23 1.87
C GLY A 137 -17.28 -23.84 1.91
N PRO A 138 -17.83 -22.90 2.67
CA PRO A 138 -17.30 -21.56 2.75
C PRO A 138 -15.96 -21.56 3.49
N LYS A 139 -14.94 -20.96 2.87
CA LYS A 139 -13.65 -20.67 3.50
C LYS A 139 -13.66 -19.22 3.98
N ASP A 140 -13.24 -18.99 5.22
CA ASP A 140 -13.08 -17.63 5.74
C ASP A 140 -11.74 -17.05 5.25
N ALA A 141 -11.80 -16.22 4.21
CA ALA A 141 -10.63 -15.59 3.61
C ALA A 141 -9.87 -14.66 4.57
N SER A 142 -10.48 -14.21 5.65
CA SER A 142 -9.82 -13.39 6.66
C SER A 142 -8.83 -14.21 7.50
N ARG A 143 -9.04 -15.52 7.58
CA ARG A 143 -8.26 -16.44 8.42
C ARG A 143 -7.50 -17.49 7.64
N ASP A 144 -8.10 -18.05 6.59
CA ASP A 144 -7.51 -19.09 5.76
C ASP A 144 -7.31 -18.57 4.33
N ARG A 145 -6.06 -18.39 3.94
CA ARG A 145 -5.65 -17.98 2.60
C ARG A 145 -5.28 -19.14 1.69
N THR A 146 -5.41 -20.37 2.16
CA THR A 146 -5.12 -21.57 1.36
C THR A 146 -6.10 -21.66 0.19
N GLY A 147 -5.57 -21.73 -1.02
CA GLY A 147 -6.37 -21.77 -2.26
C GLY A 147 -7.05 -20.44 -2.59
N ALA A 148 -6.60 -19.32 -2.01
CA ALA A 148 -7.04 -17.99 -2.42
C ALA A 148 -6.38 -17.58 -3.74
N ARG A 149 -7.07 -16.73 -4.51
CA ARG A 149 -6.52 -16.04 -5.68
C ARG A 149 -6.55 -14.55 -5.48
N ILE A 150 -5.63 -13.88 -6.13
CA ILE A 150 -5.65 -12.42 -6.27
C ILE A 150 -6.21 -12.10 -7.65
N MET A 151 -7.16 -11.19 -7.69
CA MET A 151 -7.93 -10.79 -8.86
C MET A 151 -7.74 -9.31 -9.11
N LEU A 152 -7.26 -8.95 -10.30
CA LEU A 152 -7.01 -7.57 -10.70
C LEU A 152 -8.27 -7.01 -11.38
N ILE A 153 -8.76 -5.88 -10.86
CA ILE A 153 -10.03 -5.29 -11.24
C ILE A 153 -9.83 -3.79 -11.47
N PRO A 154 -10.33 -3.20 -12.57
CA PRO A 154 -10.39 -1.75 -12.71
C PRO A 154 -11.11 -1.11 -11.52
N LYS A 155 -10.57 0.00 -11.00
CA LYS A 155 -11.12 0.67 -9.81
C LYS A 155 -12.58 1.11 -9.98
N ASP A 156 -12.97 1.48 -11.16
CA ASP A 156 -14.33 1.95 -11.48
C ASP A 156 -15.41 0.85 -11.39
N GLN A 157 -15.00 -0.42 -11.30
CA GLN A 157 -15.90 -1.57 -11.14
C GLN A 157 -16.18 -1.94 -9.68
N VAL A 158 -15.65 -1.20 -8.72
CA VAL A 158 -15.88 -1.47 -7.30
C VAL A 158 -16.71 -0.37 -6.66
N LYS A 159 -17.56 -0.76 -5.70
CA LYS A 159 -18.31 0.19 -4.88
C LYS A 159 -17.46 0.65 -3.72
N PHE A 160 -17.12 1.91 -3.73
CA PHE A 160 -16.28 2.57 -2.76
C PHE A 160 -17.02 2.86 -1.44
N LEU A 161 -16.32 2.70 -0.29
CA LEU A 161 -16.85 2.98 1.04
C LEU A 161 -15.84 3.81 1.85
N ASP A 162 -16.16 5.08 2.12
CA ASP A 162 -15.35 5.95 2.98
C ASP A 162 -15.58 5.62 4.46
N LEU A 163 -14.85 4.65 4.96
CA LEU A 163 -14.87 4.24 6.36
C LEU A 163 -13.55 4.56 7.09
N TRP A 164 -12.62 5.26 6.44
CA TRP A 164 -11.29 5.57 6.98
C TRP A 164 -11.33 6.80 7.90
N GLN A 165 -11.80 6.60 9.14
CA GLN A 165 -11.91 7.65 10.18
C GLN A 165 -10.93 7.32 11.33
N VAL A 166 -9.69 7.79 11.21
CA VAL A 166 -8.56 7.40 12.08
C VAL A 166 -7.80 8.62 12.59
N ASN A 167 -6.96 8.40 13.62
CA ASN A 167 -6.16 9.46 14.25
C ASN A 167 -4.75 9.58 13.66
N GLY A 168 -4.26 8.59 12.93
CA GLY A 168 -2.93 8.59 12.30
C GLY A 168 -2.97 7.94 10.92
N LEU A 169 -1.97 8.24 10.06
CA LEU A 169 -1.93 7.79 8.67
C LEU A 169 -3.21 8.11 7.90
N ARG A 170 -3.84 9.23 8.23
CA ARG A 170 -5.14 9.65 7.65
C ARG A 170 -5.06 9.77 6.13
N GLY A 171 -3.96 10.36 5.65
CA GLY A 171 -3.71 10.59 4.22
C GLY A 171 -3.50 9.34 3.38
N THR A 172 -3.46 8.14 3.98
CA THR A 172 -3.36 6.89 3.20
C THR A 172 -4.64 6.57 2.43
N ALA A 173 -5.77 7.24 2.71
CA ALA A 173 -7.05 6.93 2.10
C ALA A 173 -7.32 5.42 2.09
N SER A 174 -7.10 4.75 3.25
CA SER A 174 -7.21 3.30 3.37
C SER A 174 -8.68 2.87 3.41
N PHE A 175 -9.40 3.23 2.39
CA PHE A 175 -10.83 3.01 2.27
C PHE A 175 -11.19 1.53 2.13
N SER A 176 -12.46 1.24 2.25
CA SER A 176 -13.03 -0.08 1.99
C SER A 176 -13.73 -0.09 0.63
N TYR A 177 -13.93 -1.27 0.08
CA TYR A 177 -14.75 -1.43 -1.13
C TYR A 177 -15.57 -2.72 -1.09
N GLU A 178 -16.65 -2.73 -1.84
CA GLU A 178 -17.53 -3.88 -2.05
C GLU A 178 -17.59 -4.24 -3.54
N ILE A 179 -17.74 -5.53 -3.78
CA ILE A 179 -17.96 -6.11 -5.11
C ILE A 179 -19.16 -7.05 -5.00
N GLU A 180 -20.06 -6.98 -5.97
CA GLU A 180 -21.22 -7.82 -6.05
C GLU A 180 -21.27 -8.52 -7.42
N ASP A 181 -21.09 -9.84 -7.42
CA ASP A 181 -21.20 -10.73 -8.59
C ASP A 181 -20.43 -10.26 -9.84
N LEU A 182 -19.20 -9.76 -9.66
CA LEU A 182 -18.37 -9.28 -10.75
C LEU A 182 -17.67 -10.45 -11.44
N TYR A 183 -17.77 -10.54 -12.77
CA TYR A 183 -16.96 -11.47 -13.55
C TYR A 183 -15.52 -10.98 -13.67
N VAL A 184 -14.55 -11.83 -13.30
CA VAL A 184 -13.12 -11.57 -13.45
C VAL A 184 -12.53 -12.65 -14.36
N PRO A 185 -11.93 -12.30 -15.50
CA PRO A 185 -11.29 -13.25 -16.41
C PRO A 185 -10.14 -14.01 -15.72
N MET A 186 -9.89 -15.26 -16.12
CA MET A 186 -8.81 -16.08 -15.57
C MET A 186 -7.45 -15.41 -15.67
N ASP A 187 -7.17 -14.70 -16.76
CA ASP A 187 -5.88 -14.05 -17.02
C ASP A 187 -5.65 -12.83 -16.11
N HIS A 188 -6.71 -12.25 -15.55
CA HIS A 188 -6.63 -11.19 -14.54
C HIS A 188 -6.45 -11.73 -13.11
N THR A 189 -6.12 -13.01 -12.97
CA THR A 189 -5.95 -13.64 -11.65
C THR A 189 -4.61 -14.37 -11.55
N TYR A 190 -4.09 -14.47 -10.32
CA TYR A 190 -2.95 -15.32 -10.03
C TYR A 190 -3.04 -15.92 -8.63
N ASP A 191 -2.42 -17.07 -8.45
CA ASP A 191 -2.20 -17.65 -7.12
C ASP A 191 -1.00 -16.97 -6.47
N PRO A 192 -1.14 -16.42 -5.27
CA PRO A 192 -0.05 -15.72 -4.58
C PRO A 192 1.17 -16.61 -4.29
N THR A 193 1.01 -17.94 -4.35
CA THR A 193 2.10 -18.90 -4.19
C THR A 193 2.87 -19.19 -5.48
N TRP A 194 2.37 -18.77 -6.64
CA TRP A 194 3.10 -18.94 -7.91
C TRP A 194 4.43 -18.22 -7.90
N ALA A 195 5.45 -18.87 -8.43
CA ALA A 195 6.74 -18.22 -8.62
C ALA A 195 6.62 -17.11 -9.68
N PRO A 196 7.28 -15.96 -9.48
CA PRO A 196 7.38 -14.95 -10.54
C PRO A 196 8.18 -15.50 -11.73
N ARG A 197 7.91 -15.00 -12.94
CA ARG A 197 8.64 -15.38 -14.17
C ARG A 197 10.15 -15.16 -14.09
N HIS A 198 10.57 -14.20 -13.28
CA HIS A 198 11.98 -13.91 -12.96
C HIS A 198 12.12 -13.78 -11.45
N ILE A 199 13.17 -14.39 -10.88
CA ILE A 199 13.43 -14.43 -9.44
C ILE A 199 14.71 -13.66 -9.05
N THR A 200 15.19 -12.76 -9.91
CA THR A 200 16.40 -11.96 -9.66
C THR A 200 16.08 -10.68 -8.89
N GLY A 201 17.05 -10.19 -8.14
CA GLY A 201 16.92 -8.92 -7.41
C GLY A 201 15.75 -8.90 -6.42
N VAL A 202 14.94 -7.84 -6.48
CA VAL A 202 13.79 -7.62 -5.59
C VAL A 202 12.71 -8.70 -5.74
N TYR A 203 12.58 -9.32 -6.91
CA TYR A 203 11.55 -10.33 -7.19
C TYR A 203 11.83 -11.70 -6.56
N GLY A 204 13.05 -11.94 -6.08
CA GLY A 204 13.40 -13.10 -5.27
C GLY A 204 13.01 -12.96 -3.79
N ILE A 205 12.62 -11.76 -3.36
CA ILE A 205 12.20 -11.50 -1.98
C ILE A 205 10.70 -11.81 -1.86
N PRO A 206 10.27 -12.62 -0.88
CA PRO A 206 8.85 -12.85 -0.63
C PRO A 206 8.08 -11.53 -0.44
N THR A 207 6.92 -11.39 -1.08
CA THR A 207 6.09 -10.18 -1.04
C THR A 207 5.78 -9.73 0.40
N THR A 208 5.57 -10.67 1.32
CA THR A 208 5.34 -10.38 2.74
C THR A 208 6.54 -9.71 3.41
N LEU A 209 7.78 -10.08 3.02
CA LEU A 209 8.99 -9.45 3.54
C LEU A 209 9.21 -8.07 2.92
N LEU A 210 8.87 -7.87 1.66
CA LEU A 210 8.89 -6.54 1.02
C LEU A 210 7.93 -5.59 1.76
N PHE A 211 6.71 -6.03 2.07
CA PHE A 211 5.78 -5.23 2.86
C PHE A 211 6.32 -4.96 4.27
N ALA A 212 6.80 -5.98 4.98
CA ALA A 212 7.27 -5.84 6.35
C ALA A 212 8.45 -4.87 6.46
N THR A 213 9.45 -4.99 5.60
CA THR A 213 10.61 -4.09 5.59
C THR A 213 10.24 -2.66 5.20
N GLY A 214 9.39 -2.48 4.19
CA GLY A 214 8.93 -1.15 3.78
C GLY A 214 8.11 -0.46 4.87
N PHE A 215 7.15 -1.15 5.49
CA PHE A 215 6.37 -0.55 6.60
C PHE A 215 7.23 -0.28 7.84
N SER A 216 8.23 -1.12 8.13
CA SER A 216 9.21 -0.84 9.19
C SER A 216 10.01 0.42 8.89
N THR A 217 10.42 0.62 7.65
CA THR A 217 11.13 1.84 7.21
C THR A 217 10.25 3.07 7.35
N VAL A 218 8.97 2.99 6.98
CA VAL A 218 8.02 4.09 7.21
C VAL A 218 7.92 4.42 8.71
N ALA A 219 7.81 3.40 9.56
CA ALA A 219 7.76 3.60 11.02
C ALA A 219 9.03 4.26 11.56
N LEU A 220 10.21 3.89 11.05
CA LEU A 220 11.49 4.50 11.42
C LEU A 220 11.59 5.97 10.99
N GLY A 221 11.17 6.30 9.77
CA GLY A 221 11.15 7.68 9.29
C GLY A 221 10.21 8.56 10.13
N VAL A 222 8.99 8.10 10.41
CA VAL A 222 8.05 8.80 11.30
C VAL A 222 8.62 8.97 12.72
N ALA A 223 9.29 7.94 13.27
CA ALA A 223 9.92 8.03 14.58
C ALA A 223 11.06 9.06 14.59
N ARG A 224 11.86 9.11 13.54
CA ARG A 224 12.94 10.11 13.37
C ARG A 224 12.38 11.52 13.34
N SER A 225 11.42 11.79 12.46
CA SER A 225 10.75 13.09 12.35
C SER A 225 10.10 13.52 13.68
N SER A 226 9.48 12.58 14.41
CA SER A 226 8.89 12.84 15.72
C SER A 226 9.94 13.24 16.77
N LEU A 227 11.11 12.57 16.75
CA LEU A 227 12.21 12.87 17.65
C LEU A 227 12.80 14.27 17.35
N ASP A 228 13.03 14.58 16.08
CA ASP A 228 13.56 15.87 15.65
C ASP A 228 12.60 17.02 16.01
N ALA A 229 11.29 16.81 15.83
CA ALA A 229 10.27 17.76 16.29
C ALA A 229 10.27 17.94 17.81
N ALA A 230 10.42 16.85 18.59
CA ALA A 230 10.49 16.93 20.04
C ALA A 230 11.74 17.70 20.52
N ILE A 231 12.89 17.50 19.87
CA ILE A 231 14.15 18.23 20.13
C ILE A 231 13.96 19.72 19.82
N SER A 232 13.37 20.07 18.68
CA SER A 232 13.08 21.46 18.30
C SER A 232 12.17 22.15 19.34
N ILE A 233 11.07 21.50 19.71
CA ILE A 233 10.16 22.00 20.75
C ILE A 233 10.89 22.20 22.09
N ALA A 234 11.75 21.25 22.48
CA ALA A 234 12.52 21.37 23.73
C ALA A 234 13.48 22.57 23.73
N GLY A 235 14.00 22.96 22.56
CA GLY A 235 14.87 24.11 22.35
C GLY A 235 14.17 25.46 22.43
N GLU A 236 12.85 25.51 22.25
CA GLU A 236 12.08 26.76 22.17
C GLU A 236 11.09 26.94 23.33
N LYS A 237 10.55 25.85 23.86
CA LYS A 237 9.46 25.88 24.84
C LYS A 237 9.95 26.15 26.26
N ILE A 238 9.37 27.15 26.92
CA ILE A 238 9.46 27.37 28.36
C ILE A 238 8.20 26.76 28.97
N PRO A 239 8.29 25.67 29.80
CA PRO A 239 7.13 25.10 30.44
C PRO A 239 6.47 26.07 31.43
N GLY A 240 5.15 25.96 31.62
CA GLY A 240 4.44 26.72 32.63
C GLY A 240 5.08 26.55 34.01
N ARG A 241 5.23 27.64 34.76
CA ARG A 241 5.89 27.70 36.08
C ARG A 241 7.42 27.42 36.03
N SER A 242 8.08 27.58 34.91
CA SER A 242 9.53 27.54 34.74
C SER A 242 10.03 28.83 34.13
N SER A 243 11.28 29.22 34.43
CA SER A 243 12.01 30.30 33.76
C SER A 243 13.01 29.76 32.73
N ASN A 244 13.17 28.46 32.64
CA ASN A 244 14.17 27.82 31.81
C ASN A 244 13.50 27.07 30.65
N LEU A 245 14.22 26.91 29.53
CA LEU A 245 13.80 26.11 28.39
C LEU A 245 13.63 24.63 28.80
N LEU A 246 12.73 23.92 28.11
CA LEU A 246 12.47 22.50 28.34
C LEU A 246 13.74 21.68 28.19
N GLN A 247 14.60 21.99 27.21
CA GLN A 247 15.88 21.33 27.00
C GLN A 247 16.84 21.42 28.19
N SER A 248 16.70 22.44 29.08
CA SER A 248 17.58 22.59 30.24
C SER A 248 17.13 21.75 31.44
N GLN A 249 16.04 21.01 31.32
CA GLN A 249 15.51 20.20 32.41
C GLN A 249 16.13 18.81 32.46
N PRO A 250 16.58 18.33 33.64
CA PRO A 250 17.17 16.99 33.76
C PRO A 250 16.25 15.84 33.34
N ALA A 251 14.92 16.04 33.41
CA ALA A 251 13.94 15.08 32.93
C ALA A 251 13.98 14.92 31.41
N THR A 252 14.13 16.02 30.68
CA THR A 252 14.26 16.05 29.22
C THR A 252 15.52 15.33 28.76
N HIS A 253 16.67 15.58 29.43
CA HIS A 253 17.93 14.90 29.13
C HIS A 253 17.84 13.37 29.32
N ARG A 254 17.06 12.91 30.30
CA ARG A 254 16.89 11.46 30.52
C ARG A 254 16.04 10.76 29.47
N VAL A 255 15.19 11.50 28.77
CA VAL A 255 14.24 10.95 27.78
C VAL A 255 14.80 11.05 26.37
N ILE A 256 15.45 12.16 26.06
CA ILE A 256 15.92 12.45 24.70
C ILE A 256 17.40 12.03 24.52
N GLY A 257 18.21 12.01 25.53
CA GLY A 257 19.66 11.69 25.52
C GLY A 257 20.49 12.94 25.75
#